data_c36c495982a96a268dbcc8b92ac381ec
#
_entry.id   c36c495982a96a268dbcc8b92ac381ec
#
_cell.length_a   1.000
_cell.length_b   1.000
_cell.length_c   1.000
_cell.angle_alpha   90.00
_cell.angle_beta   90.00
_cell.angle_gamma   90.00
#
_symmetry.space_group_name_H-M   'P 1'
#
loop_
_entity.id
_entity.type
_entity.pdbx_description
1 polymer ?
#
loop_
_entity_poly.entity_id
_entity_poly.type
_entity_poly.pdbx_seq_one_letter_code
_entity_poly.pdbx_strand_id
1 'polypeptide(L)'
;MGLGVLEDSVLAHVPGTSDIFEKERPDEQTNVHSNLKFDRSGTTPILLVPQPSDDPNDPLNWPLWKRDVSLLVLSFVAVLCATTSSLMAANTVTIALHYKKSFTSVALLTGYHLCGVGVAGILIVPTARVWGKRHLFLLGNIMMVASCGWAGASANSYASLLWARIFQGVALAPFEALVNACVGDLYYVHERGKRMALSNVALFGAAFLTPVLAGKITHSLGWEWTFYLLAIFAAASVPLTFFLVPETAFRRPDHLNNDFRQPTDQAREHRKDSDPQPNAIPESEASRTFGEKRRPLSPTNEELQAVSQEHDGHLNTTIHTTASYMQTLKLFNGRKTDEDFFKLLLRPFPLFFHPAILWACLIQSVVIGWTVFIGVVLAAIFLGPPLWFNEVQTGYLYAGAFIGSILGLVLSGLLSDSMNKIMIKLNKGRYEPEFRILLVIFQLVFSGAGLYGFGIVAQDVGKYGWLVVDVFFALVIIGMVMGAVASALYIVDAHRQIAIESFTCLLIFKNIFSFILTFFAYDWLISNGVKPAFLAISSIQMGICVLSIPMYILGKRNRSFFTRHDILKILHLW
;
A
#
# COMPACT_ATOMS: atom_id res chain seq x y z
N MET A 1 20.40 -9.60 22.55
CA MET A 1 20.41 -9.50 21.07
C MET A 1 19.30 -10.36 20.52
N GLY A 2 18.29 -9.76 19.88
CA GLY A 2 17.15 -10.49 19.29
C GLY A 2 17.53 -11.05 17.92
N LEU A 3 17.97 -12.30 17.82
CA LEU A 3 18.16 -13.03 16.56
C LEU A 3 18.93 -12.27 15.44
N GLY A 4 19.97 -11.51 15.81
CA GLY A 4 20.79 -10.72 14.88
C GLY A 4 20.38 -9.25 14.75
N VAL A 5 19.24 -8.84 15.27
CA VAL A 5 18.83 -7.42 15.34
C VAL A 5 19.62 -6.73 16.46
N LEU A 6 20.33 -5.64 16.15
CA LEU A 6 21.10 -4.90 17.14
C LEU A 6 20.17 -4.09 18.04
N GLU A 7 20.30 -4.29 19.36
CA GLU A 7 19.56 -3.51 20.35
C GLU A 7 19.96 -2.03 20.31
N ASP A 8 19.01 -1.17 20.60
CA ASP A 8 19.26 0.25 20.79
C ASP A 8 19.72 0.51 22.23
N SER A 9 20.68 1.41 22.38
CA SER A 9 21.24 1.80 23.69
C SER A 9 20.64 3.10 24.24
N VAL A 10 19.81 3.79 23.44
CA VAL A 10 19.35 5.16 23.73
C VAL A 10 17.89 5.18 24.16
N LEU A 11 17.00 4.45 23.47
CA LEU A 11 15.59 4.37 23.82
C LEU A 11 15.28 3.05 24.53
N ALA A 12 14.62 3.14 25.69
CA ALA A 12 14.15 1.97 26.43
C ALA A 12 13.08 1.19 25.66
N HIS A 13 12.24 1.90 24.90
CA HIS A 13 11.22 1.32 24.02
C HIS A 13 11.34 1.94 22.63
N VAL A 14 11.54 1.09 21.61
CA VAL A 14 11.60 1.51 20.20
C VAL A 14 10.25 1.23 19.54
N PRO A 15 9.62 2.23 18.88
CA PRO A 15 8.33 2.04 18.23
C PRO A 15 8.31 0.85 17.27
N GLY A 16 7.20 0.08 17.27
CA GLY A 16 7.03 -1.13 16.46
C GLY A 16 7.51 -2.43 17.13
N THR A 17 8.31 -2.37 18.18
CA THR A 17 8.66 -3.54 19.01
C THR A 17 7.54 -3.84 19.98
N SER A 18 7.07 -5.10 20.08
CA SER A 18 6.01 -5.50 21.03
C SER A 18 6.30 -6.85 21.66
N ASP A 19 5.97 -7.01 22.93
CA ASP A 19 6.06 -8.26 23.65
C ASP A 19 4.69 -8.96 23.58
N ILE A 20 4.61 -10.11 22.89
CA ILE A 20 3.34 -10.83 22.65
C ILE A 20 2.96 -11.71 23.84
N PHE A 21 3.95 -12.14 24.66
CA PHE A 21 3.75 -12.92 25.87
C PHE A 21 3.96 -12.06 27.13
N GLU A 22 3.34 -10.90 27.19
CA GLU A 22 3.27 -10.21 28.47
C GLU A 22 2.37 -11.04 29.39
N LYS A 23 2.99 -11.62 30.44
CA LYS A 23 2.25 -12.28 31.52
C LYS A 23 1.21 -11.27 32.01
N GLU A 24 -0.05 -11.66 31.97
CA GLU A 24 -1.12 -10.96 32.66
C GLU A 24 -0.63 -10.56 34.05
N ARG A 25 -0.41 -9.28 34.28
CA ARG A 25 -0.33 -8.74 35.62
C ARG A 25 -1.77 -8.46 36.05
N PRO A 26 -2.33 -9.24 36.99
CA PRO A 26 -3.76 -9.22 37.25
C PRO A 26 -4.31 -7.92 37.87
N ASP A 27 -3.46 -7.02 38.38
CA ASP A 27 -3.92 -6.09 39.42
C ASP A 27 -4.02 -4.60 39.04
N GLU A 28 -3.65 -4.17 37.82
CA GLU A 28 -3.76 -2.72 37.46
C GLU A 28 -4.66 -2.40 36.24
N GLN A 29 -5.28 -3.39 35.60
CA GLN A 29 -6.00 -3.19 34.33
C GLN A 29 -7.51 -3.01 34.44
N THR A 30 -8.11 -3.10 35.60
CA THR A 30 -9.57 -3.17 35.74
C THR A 30 -10.31 -1.86 35.45
N ASN A 31 -9.65 -0.70 35.47
CA ASN A 31 -10.33 0.60 35.28
C ASN A 31 -10.15 1.25 33.89
N VAL A 32 -9.22 0.76 33.05
CA VAL A 32 -8.98 1.33 31.70
C VAL A 32 -9.78 0.60 30.61
N HIS A 33 -10.24 -0.62 30.87
CA HIS A 33 -10.94 -1.47 29.91
C HIS A 33 -12.45 -1.23 29.80
N SER A 34 -13.06 -0.37 30.62
CA SER A 34 -14.51 -0.22 30.68
C SER A 34 -15.16 0.37 29.41
N ASN A 35 -14.38 1.05 28.53
CA ASN A 35 -14.91 1.72 27.33
C ASN A 35 -14.44 1.14 26.01
N LEU A 36 -13.66 0.04 26.00
CA LEU A 36 -13.17 -0.55 24.76
C LEU A 36 -14.20 -1.53 24.16
N LYS A 37 -14.41 -1.45 22.85
CA LYS A 37 -15.33 -2.34 22.12
C LYS A 37 -14.59 -3.60 21.65
N PHE A 38 -15.24 -4.76 21.83
CA PHE A 38 -14.72 -6.08 21.46
C PHE A 38 -15.64 -6.78 20.47
N ASP A 39 -15.08 -7.52 19.54
CA ASP A 39 -15.83 -8.50 18.76
C ASP A 39 -16.02 -9.77 19.62
N ARG A 40 -17.28 -10.11 19.89
CA ARG A 40 -17.70 -11.27 20.68
C ARG A 40 -18.31 -12.38 19.82
N SER A 41 -18.18 -12.31 18.50
CA SER A 41 -18.76 -13.31 17.58
C SER A 41 -18.02 -14.65 17.63
N GLY A 42 -16.77 -14.68 18.10
CA GLY A 42 -15.93 -15.87 18.25
C GLY A 42 -15.89 -16.44 19.68
N THR A 43 -15.15 -17.53 19.87
CA THR A 43 -14.94 -18.17 21.18
C THR A 43 -14.09 -17.33 22.13
N THR A 44 -13.24 -16.46 21.62
CA THR A 44 -12.41 -15.52 22.37
C THR A 44 -12.76 -14.09 21.93
N PRO A 45 -13.03 -13.16 22.87
CA PRO A 45 -13.29 -11.77 22.51
C PRO A 45 -12.04 -11.14 21.90
N ILE A 46 -12.19 -10.53 20.71
CA ILE A 46 -11.11 -9.84 19.98
C ILE A 46 -11.29 -8.34 20.16
N LEU A 47 -10.25 -7.63 20.61
CA LEU A 47 -10.27 -6.18 20.69
C LEU A 47 -10.39 -5.58 19.28
N LEU A 48 -11.39 -4.71 19.08
CA LEU A 48 -11.58 -4.00 17.81
C LEU A 48 -10.48 -2.95 17.63
N VAL A 49 -9.73 -3.04 16.55
CA VAL A 49 -8.67 -2.09 16.18
C VAL A 49 -8.84 -1.72 14.71
N PRO A 50 -8.96 -0.41 14.37
CA PRO A 50 -9.13 0.75 15.26
C PRO A 50 -10.47 0.72 16.01
N GLN A 51 -10.58 1.44 17.12
CA GLN A 51 -11.84 1.52 17.85
C GLN A 51 -12.88 2.29 17.02
N PRO A 52 -14.09 1.72 16.80
CA PRO A 52 -15.16 2.42 16.11
C PRO A 52 -15.71 3.54 16.99
N SER A 53 -16.01 4.70 16.38
CA SER A 53 -16.71 5.78 17.05
C SER A 53 -18.17 5.40 17.38
N ASP A 54 -18.85 6.23 18.17
CA ASP A 54 -20.28 6.05 18.44
C ASP A 54 -21.17 6.64 17.35
N ASP A 55 -20.57 7.30 16.33
CA ASP A 55 -21.28 7.82 15.17
C ASP A 55 -21.72 6.66 14.24
N PRO A 56 -23.03 6.51 13.94
CA PRO A 56 -23.52 5.52 13.01
C PRO A 56 -23.01 5.72 11.57
N ASN A 57 -22.47 6.89 11.24
CA ASN A 57 -21.89 7.21 9.95
C ASN A 57 -20.43 6.78 9.81
N ASP A 58 -19.77 6.32 10.87
CA ASP A 58 -18.43 5.75 10.80
C ASP A 58 -18.45 4.49 9.91
N PRO A 59 -17.60 4.39 8.87
CA PRO A 59 -17.53 3.23 7.99
C PRO A 59 -17.31 1.90 8.70
N LEU A 60 -16.66 1.88 9.86
CA LEU A 60 -16.49 0.67 10.67
C LEU A 60 -17.80 0.16 11.28
N ASN A 61 -18.79 1.03 11.47
CA ASN A 61 -20.12 0.67 11.98
C ASN A 61 -21.09 0.20 10.89
N TRP A 62 -20.70 0.30 9.60
CA TRP A 62 -21.56 -0.16 8.52
C TRP A 62 -21.73 -1.69 8.53
N PRO A 63 -22.88 -2.20 8.09
CA PRO A 63 -23.06 -3.65 7.96
C PRO A 63 -22.04 -4.23 6.98
N LEU A 64 -21.57 -5.44 7.25
CA LEU A 64 -20.48 -6.09 6.52
C LEU A 64 -20.74 -6.17 5.00
N TRP A 65 -21.98 -6.50 4.61
CA TRP A 65 -22.35 -6.58 3.20
C TRP A 65 -22.15 -5.26 2.44
N LYS A 66 -22.42 -4.10 3.08
CA LYS A 66 -22.22 -2.77 2.48
C LYS A 66 -20.73 -2.48 2.29
N ARG A 67 -19.90 -2.85 3.27
CA ARG A 67 -18.43 -2.73 3.18
C ARG A 67 -17.87 -3.62 2.08
N ASP A 68 -18.31 -4.89 2.01
CA ASP A 68 -17.85 -5.87 1.03
C ASP A 68 -18.29 -5.51 -0.40
N VAL A 69 -19.52 -5.02 -0.61
CA VAL A 69 -20.00 -4.53 -1.92
C VAL A 69 -19.17 -3.33 -2.39
N SER A 70 -18.90 -2.36 -1.50
CA SER A 70 -18.09 -1.20 -1.86
C SER A 70 -16.66 -1.61 -2.28
N LEU A 71 -16.04 -2.53 -1.55
CA LEU A 71 -14.71 -3.06 -1.88
C LEU A 71 -14.72 -3.86 -3.18
N LEU A 72 -15.76 -4.67 -3.42
CA LEU A 72 -15.88 -5.47 -4.64
C LEU A 72 -15.99 -4.56 -5.87
N VAL A 73 -16.79 -3.49 -5.80
CA VAL A 73 -16.90 -2.51 -6.90
C VAL A 73 -15.56 -1.80 -7.12
N LEU A 74 -14.90 -1.33 -6.06
CA LEU A 74 -13.58 -0.69 -6.17
C LEU A 74 -12.53 -1.65 -6.75
N SER A 75 -12.52 -2.91 -6.32
CA SER A 75 -11.62 -3.93 -6.87
C SER A 75 -11.92 -4.24 -8.34
N PHE A 76 -13.19 -4.29 -8.73
CA PHE A 76 -13.58 -4.47 -10.12
C PHE A 76 -13.08 -3.32 -11.01
N VAL A 77 -13.28 -2.06 -10.58
CA VAL A 77 -12.76 -0.91 -11.33
C VAL A 77 -11.23 -0.90 -11.33
N ALA A 78 -10.58 -1.27 -10.23
CA ALA A 78 -9.13 -1.41 -10.16
C ALA A 78 -8.60 -2.45 -11.16
N VAL A 79 -9.30 -3.57 -11.36
CA VAL A 79 -9.01 -4.56 -12.42
C VAL A 79 -9.05 -3.89 -13.78
N LEU A 80 -10.15 -3.19 -14.12
CA LEU A 80 -10.28 -2.49 -15.41
C LEU A 80 -9.17 -1.46 -15.63
N CYS A 81 -8.82 -0.72 -14.58
CA CYS A 81 -7.74 0.25 -14.64
C CYS A 81 -6.36 -0.40 -14.78
N ALA A 82 -6.10 -1.51 -14.08
CA ALA A 82 -4.83 -2.23 -14.14
C ALA A 82 -4.59 -2.86 -15.51
N THR A 83 -5.66 -3.28 -16.21
CA THR A 83 -5.55 -3.82 -17.58
C THR A 83 -4.90 -2.83 -18.55
N THR A 84 -5.09 -1.50 -18.35
CA THR A 84 -4.48 -0.50 -19.23
C THR A 84 -2.95 -0.53 -19.23
N SER A 85 -2.31 -0.95 -18.12
CA SER A 85 -0.85 -0.97 -18.00
C SER A 85 -0.21 -1.93 -18.98
N SER A 86 -0.78 -3.13 -19.16
CA SER A 86 -0.24 -4.21 -19.98
C SER A 86 -0.99 -4.47 -21.29
N LEU A 87 -1.99 -3.64 -21.60
CA LEU A 87 -2.87 -3.82 -22.75
C LEU A 87 -2.12 -3.89 -24.10
N MET A 88 -1.01 -3.16 -24.20
CA MET A 88 -0.21 -3.07 -25.44
C MET A 88 0.87 -4.15 -25.54
N ALA A 89 1.10 -4.92 -24.48
CA ALA A 89 2.24 -5.84 -24.42
C ALA A 89 2.20 -6.93 -25.53
N ALA A 90 1.01 -7.48 -25.82
CA ALA A 90 0.83 -8.44 -26.92
C ALA A 90 0.76 -7.76 -28.30
N ASN A 91 0.42 -6.47 -28.37
CA ASN A 91 0.09 -5.74 -29.60
C ASN A 91 1.24 -4.84 -30.09
N THR A 92 2.40 -4.90 -29.46
CA THR A 92 3.52 -3.99 -29.72
C THR A 92 3.90 -3.92 -31.20
N VAL A 93 3.96 -5.07 -31.88
CA VAL A 93 4.35 -5.14 -33.32
C VAL A 93 3.24 -4.59 -34.20
N THR A 94 2.01 -5.00 -33.98
CA THR A 94 0.85 -4.52 -34.75
C THR A 94 0.76 -2.99 -34.71
N ILE A 95 0.96 -2.38 -33.52
CA ILE A 95 0.96 -0.94 -33.33
C ILE A 95 2.18 -0.27 -33.97
N ALA A 96 3.38 -0.89 -33.88
CA ALA A 96 4.59 -0.38 -34.53
C ALA A 96 4.45 -0.34 -36.06
N LEU A 97 3.91 -1.38 -36.68
CA LEU A 97 3.62 -1.46 -38.11
C LEU A 97 2.52 -0.46 -38.51
N HIS A 98 1.46 -0.35 -37.75
CA HIS A 98 0.33 0.55 -38.01
C HIS A 98 0.78 2.02 -38.09
N TYR A 99 1.53 2.51 -37.09
CA TYR A 99 2.02 3.89 -37.07
C TYR A 99 3.37 4.09 -37.78
N LYS A 100 4.00 3.04 -38.28
CA LYS A 100 5.34 3.07 -38.89
C LYS A 100 6.39 3.68 -37.94
N LYS A 101 6.34 3.28 -36.65
CA LYS A 101 7.24 3.75 -35.60
C LYS A 101 8.14 2.63 -35.10
N SER A 102 9.29 3.01 -34.48
CA SER A 102 10.19 2.04 -33.85
C SER A 102 9.54 1.35 -32.67
N PHE A 103 10.03 0.16 -32.32
CA PHE A 103 9.58 -0.54 -31.10
C PHE A 103 9.81 0.26 -29.83
N THR A 104 10.92 1.01 -29.75
CA THR A 104 11.18 1.95 -28.64
C THR A 104 10.07 2.99 -28.52
N SER A 105 9.57 3.55 -29.64
CA SER A 105 8.44 4.48 -29.62
C SER A 105 7.16 3.84 -29.06
N VAL A 106 6.88 2.58 -29.42
CA VAL A 106 5.70 1.87 -28.91
C VAL A 106 5.88 1.51 -27.41
N ALA A 107 7.08 1.10 -27.00
CA ALA A 107 7.39 0.89 -25.58
C ALA A 107 7.16 2.14 -24.74
N LEU A 108 7.51 3.31 -25.28
CA LEU A 108 7.29 4.60 -24.62
C LEU A 108 5.81 4.92 -24.39
N LEU A 109 4.86 4.39 -25.17
CA LEU A 109 3.43 4.53 -24.87
C LEU A 109 3.06 3.89 -23.53
N THR A 110 3.66 2.74 -23.19
CA THR A 110 3.53 2.14 -21.86
C THR A 110 4.27 2.96 -20.81
N GLY A 111 5.47 3.46 -21.12
CA GLY A 111 6.23 4.34 -20.25
C GLY A 111 5.47 5.62 -19.89
N TYR A 112 4.91 6.34 -20.84
CA TYR A 112 4.12 7.55 -20.61
C TYR A 112 2.86 7.29 -19.80
N HIS A 113 2.23 6.13 -19.95
CA HIS A 113 1.14 5.69 -19.08
C HIS A 113 1.61 5.60 -17.62
N LEU A 114 2.74 4.92 -17.36
CA LEU A 114 3.32 4.81 -16.01
C LEU A 114 3.75 6.17 -15.45
N CYS A 115 4.32 7.05 -16.28
CA CYS A 115 4.62 8.42 -15.90
C CYS A 115 3.36 9.17 -15.43
N GLY A 116 2.26 9.02 -16.16
CA GLY A 116 0.94 9.57 -15.78
C GLY A 116 0.49 9.09 -14.41
N VAL A 117 0.65 7.79 -14.10
CA VAL A 117 0.33 7.23 -12.76
C VAL A 117 1.21 7.85 -11.68
N GLY A 118 2.53 7.89 -11.89
CA GLY A 118 3.49 8.38 -10.91
C GLY A 118 3.28 9.85 -10.56
N VAL A 119 3.09 10.69 -11.58
CA VAL A 119 2.86 12.14 -11.40
C VAL A 119 1.50 12.41 -10.76
N ALA A 120 0.44 11.72 -11.21
CA ALA A 120 -0.88 11.89 -10.63
C ALA A 120 -0.93 11.43 -9.16
N GLY A 121 -0.20 10.39 -8.79
CA GLY A 121 -0.11 9.88 -7.43
C GLY A 121 0.35 10.94 -6.42
N ILE A 122 1.23 11.86 -6.84
CA ILE A 122 1.70 12.97 -6.00
C ILE A 122 0.52 13.87 -5.55
N LEU A 123 -0.44 14.13 -6.43
CA LEU A 123 -1.59 15.00 -6.16
C LEU A 123 -2.76 14.25 -5.51
N ILE A 124 -2.99 13.01 -5.90
CA ILE A 124 -4.15 12.22 -5.52
C ILE A 124 -4.15 11.90 -4.03
N VAL A 125 -3.00 11.50 -3.46
CA VAL A 125 -2.93 11.09 -2.05
C VAL A 125 -3.21 12.26 -1.10
N PRO A 126 -2.59 13.45 -1.23
CA PRO A 126 -2.94 14.62 -0.43
C PRO A 126 -4.40 15.06 -0.61
N THR A 127 -4.90 15.03 -1.87
CA THR A 127 -6.30 15.36 -2.20
C THR A 127 -7.26 14.43 -1.47
N ALA A 128 -7.00 13.12 -1.49
CA ALA A 128 -7.79 12.11 -0.80
C ALA A 128 -7.82 12.32 0.72
N ARG A 129 -6.71 12.75 1.30
CA ARG A 129 -6.58 12.99 2.74
C ARG A 129 -7.35 14.25 3.18
N VAL A 130 -7.32 15.32 2.35
CA VAL A 130 -7.98 16.59 2.68
C VAL A 130 -9.48 16.54 2.40
N TRP A 131 -9.91 16.04 1.23
CA TRP A 131 -11.30 16.13 0.77
C TRP A 131 -12.03 14.79 0.66
N GLY A 132 -11.38 13.68 1.01
CA GLY A 132 -11.94 12.35 0.91
C GLY A 132 -11.58 11.65 -0.40
N LYS A 133 -12.04 10.40 -0.55
CA LYS A 133 -11.60 9.48 -1.63
C LYS A 133 -12.63 9.32 -2.75
N ARG A 134 -13.92 9.48 -2.45
CA ARG A 134 -15.03 9.18 -3.36
C ARG A 134 -14.97 9.96 -4.68
N HIS A 135 -14.74 11.28 -4.61
CA HIS A 135 -14.69 12.12 -5.82
C HIS A 135 -13.53 11.73 -6.74
N LEU A 136 -12.40 11.25 -6.17
CA LEU A 136 -11.23 10.80 -6.94
C LEU A 136 -11.51 9.48 -7.66
N PHE A 137 -12.22 8.55 -7.02
CA PHE A 137 -12.64 7.31 -7.68
C PHE A 137 -13.60 7.57 -8.84
N LEU A 138 -14.57 8.45 -8.66
CA LEU A 138 -15.51 8.82 -9.74
C LEU A 138 -14.80 9.55 -10.87
N LEU A 139 -13.96 10.54 -10.56
CA LEU A 139 -13.18 11.27 -11.55
C LEU A 139 -12.26 10.32 -12.33
N GLY A 140 -11.51 9.43 -11.62
CA GLY A 140 -10.65 8.44 -12.24
C GLY A 140 -11.42 7.49 -13.16
N ASN A 141 -12.59 7.02 -12.73
CA ASN A 141 -13.42 6.12 -13.56
C ASN A 141 -13.96 6.82 -14.81
N ILE A 142 -14.45 8.05 -14.70
CA ILE A 142 -14.91 8.85 -15.86
C ILE A 142 -13.74 9.14 -16.81
N MET A 143 -12.57 9.52 -16.27
CA MET A 143 -11.37 9.72 -17.08
C MET A 143 -10.91 8.45 -17.77
N MET A 144 -11.09 7.28 -17.14
CA MET A 144 -10.79 5.98 -17.74
C MET A 144 -11.67 5.73 -18.96
N VAL A 145 -12.99 5.96 -18.85
CA VAL A 145 -13.93 5.84 -19.98
C VAL A 145 -13.50 6.75 -21.14
N ALA A 146 -13.28 8.04 -20.84
CA ALA A 146 -12.92 9.04 -21.85
C ALA A 146 -11.58 8.72 -22.52
N SER A 147 -10.55 8.38 -21.75
CA SER A 147 -9.22 8.11 -22.27
C SER A 147 -9.13 6.79 -23.04
N CYS A 148 -9.90 5.77 -22.66
CA CYS A 148 -9.97 4.53 -23.42
C CYS A 148 -10.74 4.71 -24.73
N GLY A 149 -11.88 5.42 -24.73
CA GLY A 149 -12.58 5.79 -25.95
C GLY A 149 -11.70 6.61 -26.90
N TRP A 150 -10.96 7.59 -26.35
CA TRP A 150 -9.99 8.38 -27.10
C TRP A 150 -8.88 7.53 -27.70
N ALA A 151 -8.29 6.60 -26.92
CA ALA A 151 -7.24 5.71 -27.41
C ALA A 151 -7.72 4.82 -28.57
N GLY A 152 -8.92 4.26 -28.47
CA GLY A 152 -9.52 3.48 -29.57
C GLY A 152 -9.75 4.32 -30.83
N ALA A 153 -10.13 5.60 -30.68
CA ALA A 153 -10.34 6.51 -31.80
C ALA A 153 -9.04 7.12 -32.40
N SER A 154 -7.88 6.83 -31.84
CA SER A 154 -6.61 7.47 -32.21
C SER A 154 -5.87 6.81 -33.39
N ALA A 155 -6.51 5.89 -34.13
CA ALA A 155 -5.88 5.10 -35.22
C ALA A 155 -5.05 5.93 -36.24
N ASN A 156 -5.40 7.19 -36.47
CA ASN A 156 -4.73 8.05 -37.42
C ASN A 156 -3.52 8.84 -36.88
N SER A 157 -3.30 8.85 -35.55
CA SER A 157 -2.27 9.69 -34.95
C SER A 157 -1.62 9.05 -33.73
N TYR A 158 -0.34 8.74 -33.84
CA TYR A 158 0.47 8.26 -32.72
C TYR A 158 0.49 9.27 -31.54
N ALA A 159 0.58 10.59 -31.81
CA ALA A 159 0.57 11.59 -30.76
C ALA A 159 -0.76 11.63 -30.00
N SER A 160 -1.88 11.38 -30.68
CA SER A 160 -3.19 11.25 -30.05
C SER A 160 -3.24 10.05 -29.11
N LEU A 161 -2.75 8.88 -29.54
CA LEU A 161 -2.63 7.71 -28.69
C LEU A 161 -1.72 7.95 -27.48
N LEU A 162 -0.60 8.65 -27.66
CA LEU A 162 0.33 8.97 -26.57
C LEU A 162 -0.36 9.80 -25.48
N TRP A 163 -1.08 10.85 -25.82
CA TRP A 163 -1.82 11.66 -24.85
C TRP A 163 -2.92 10.85 -24.16
N ALA A 164 -3.67 10.04 -24.91
CA ALA A 164 -4.67 9.15 -24.34
C ALA A 164 -4.05 8.20 -23.29
N ARG A 165 -2.84 7.68 -23.55
CA ARG A 165 -2.09 6.80 -22.63
C ARG A 165 -1.68 7.53 -21.34
N ILE A 166 -1.24 8.80 -21.43
CA ILE A 166 -0.94 9.61 -20.25
C ILE A 166 -2.19 9.76 -19.37
N PHE A 167 -3.34 10.14 -19.99
CA PHE A 167 -4.60 10.30 -19.25
C PHE A 167 -5.13 8.98 -18.68
N GLN A 168 -4.90 7.84 -19.33
CA GLN A 168 -5.19 6.52 -18.75
C GLN A 168 -4.35 6.27 -17.49
N GLY A 169 -3.08 6.68 -17.49
CA GLY A 169 -2.24 6.61 -16.30
C GLY A 169 -2.77 7.47 -15.16
N VAL A 170 -3.16 8.71 -15.44
CA VAL A 170 -3.80 9.59 -14.45
C VAL A 170 -5.08 8.96 -13.90
N ALA A 171 -5.89 8.33 -14.74
CA ALA A 171 -7.12 7.66 -14.35
C ALA A 171 -6.91 6.41 -13.46
N LEU A 172 -5.81 5.68 -13.67
CA LEU A 172 -5.43 4.52 -12.85
C LEU A 172 -4.97 4.93 -11.44
N ALA A 173 -4.30 6.06 -11.31
CA ALA A 173 -3.61 6.45 -10.08
C ALA A 173 -4.48 6.43 -8.79
N PRO A 174 -5.77 6.89 -8.78
CA PRO A 174 -6.62 6.76 -7.60
C PRO A 174 -6.84 5.32 -7.15
N PHE A 175 -7.00 4.41 -8.10
CA PHE A 175 -7.28 3.00 -7.80
C PHE A 175 -6.03 2.28 -7.29
N GLU A 176 -4.87 2.59 -7.83
CA GLU A 176 -3.61 2.02 -7.35
C GLU A 176 -3.22 2.55 -5.97
N ALA A 177 -3.42 3.84 -5.71
CA ALA A 177 -3.02 4.48 -4.46
C ALA A 177 -4.01 4.25 -3.31
N LEU A 178 -5.34 4.30 -3.58
CA LEU A 178 -6.34 4.49 -2.53
C LEU A 178 -7.18 3.24 -2.22
N VAL A 179 -7.25 2.21 -3.08
CA VAL A 179 -8.10 1.03 -2.81
C VAL A 179 -7.64 0.30 -1.53
N ASN A 180 -6.34 0.08 -1.36
CA ASN A 180 -5.81 -0.52 -0.14
C ASN A 180 -6.01 0.37 1.09
N ALA A 181 -5.98 1.70 0.93
CA ALA A 181 -6.32 2.64 1.99
C ALA A 181 -7.80 2.57 2.38
N CYS A 182 -8.71 2.31 1.42
CA CYS A 182 -10.13 2.07 1.72
C CYS A 182 -10.35 0.78 2.53
N VAL A 183 -9.57 -0.28 2.27
CA VAL A 183 -9.61 -1.47 3.13
C VAL A 183 -9.24 -1.12 4.57
N GLY A 184 -8.26 -0.23 4.76
CA GLY A 184 -7.90 0.30 6.08
C GLY A 184 -9.02 1.06 6.78
N ASP A 185 -9.86 1.81 6.03
CA ASP A 185 -10.99 2.56 6.58
C ASP A 185 -12.20 1.69 6.92
N LEU A 186 -12.45 0.66 6.09
CA LEU A 186 -13.68 -0.15 6.11
C LEU A 186 -13.61 -1.34 7.06
N TYR A 187 -12.41 -1.84 7.40
CA TYR A 187 -12.26 -3.11 8.12
C TYR A 187 -11.32 -3.03 9.30
N TYR A 188 -11.62 -3.84 10.32
CA TYR A 188 -10.75 -4.02 11.47
C TYR A 188 -9.48 -4.79 11.10
N VAL A 189 -8.40 -4.62 11.87
CA VAL A 189 -7.09 -5.24 11.59
C VAL A 189 -7.19 -6.75 11.37
N HIS A 190 -7.99 -7.47 12.16
CA HIS A 190 -8.17 -8.92 12.02
C HIS A 190 -8.93 -9.33 10.75
N GLU A 191 -9.70 -8.42 10.14
CA GLU A 191 -10.46 -8.65 8.91
C GLU A 191 -9.72 -8.21 7.64
N ARG A 192 -8.74 -7.29 7.74
CA ARG A 192 -8.06 -6.63 6.61
C ARG A 192 -7.29 -7.60 5.72
N GLY A 193 -6.61 -8.59 6.31
CA GLY A 193 -5.67 -9.45 5.58
C GLY A 193 -6.27 -10.13 4.36
N LYS A 194 -7.42 -10.81 4.53
CA LYS A 194 -8.10 -11.51 3.43
C LYS A 194 -8.59 -10.55 2.34
N ARG A 195 -9.06 -9.36 2.72
CA ARG A 195 -9.63 -8.36 1.80
C ARG A 195 -8.56 -7.60 1.03
N MET A 196 -7.44 -7.28 1.66
CA MET A 196 -6.25 -6.74 0.97
C MET A 196 -5.66 -7.75 0.00
N ALA A 197 -5.59 -9.02 0.39
CA ALA A 197 -5.14 -10.08 -0.51
C ALA A 197 -6.04 -10.15 -1.76
N LEU A 198 -7.37 -10.12 -1.59
CA LEU A 198 -8.32 -10.13 -2.70
C LEU A 198 -8.13 -8.94 -3.66
N SER A 199 -8.02 -7.72 -3.14
CA SER A 199 -7.81 -6.53 -3.98
C SER A 199 -6.45 -6.54 -4.69
N ASN A 200 -5.40 -7.06 -4.04
CA ASN A 200 -4.09 -7.18 -4.66
C ASN A 200 -4.05 -8.30 -5.73
N VAL A 201 -4.72 -9.45 -5.50
CA VAL A 201 -4.90 -10.48 -6.53
C VAL A 201 -5.62 -9.91 -7.74
N ALA A 202 -6.68 -9.15 -7.51
CA ALA A 202 -7.42 -8.50 -8.59
C ALA A 202 -6.52 -7.58 -9.41
N LEU A 203 -5.73 -6.73 -8.76
CA LEU A 203 -4.85 -5.76 -9.41
C LEU A 203 -3.71 -6.44 -10.19
N PHE A 204 -2.91 -7.28 -9.53
CA PHE A 204 -1.75 -7.94 -10.15
C PHE A 204 -2.19 -9.02 -11.15
N GLY A 205 -3.20 -9.83 -10.82
CA GLY A 205 -3.73 -10.84 -11.72
C GLY A 205 -4.27 -10.26 -13.02
N ALA A 206 -5.00 -9.14 -12.94
CA ALA A 206 -5.51 -8.45 -14.12
C ALA A 206 -4.37 -7.98 -15.03
N ALA A 207 -3.31 -7.39 -14.47
CA ALA A 207 -2.19 -6.89 -15.26
C ALA A 207 -1.51 -7.98 -16.11
N PHE A 208 -1.39 -9.22 -15.60
CA PHE A 208 -0.75 -10.32 -16.33
C PHE A 208 -1.72 -11.15 -17.18
N LEU A 209 -3.03 -11.19 -16.85
CA LEU A 209 -4.02 -11.85 -17.68
C LEU A 209 -4.39 -11.01 -18.92
N THR A 210 -4.27 -9.70 -18.85
CA THR A 210 -4.66 -8.77 -19.92
C THR A 210 -3.99 -9.06 -21.25
N PRO A 211 -2.66 -9.29 -21.38
CA PRO A 211 -2.04 -9.56 -22.67
C PRO A 211 -2.60 -10.83 -23.35
N VAL A 212 -2.99 -11.84 -22.58
CA VAL A 212 -3.64 -13.06 -23.09
C VAL A 212 -4.94 -12.73 -23.81
N LEU A 213 -5.78 -11.90 -23.17
CA LEU A 213 -7.07 -11.46 -23.75
C LEU A 213 -6.85 -10.47 -24.91
N ALA A 214 -5.96 -9.50 -24.71
CA ALA A 214 -5.67 -8.46 -25.70
C ALA A 214 -5.13 -9.05 -27.01
N GLY A 215 -4.24 -10.04 -26.96
CA GLY A 215 -3.73 -10.73 -28.13
C GLY A 215 -4.86 -11.38 -28.96
N LYS A 216 -5.80 -12.04 -28.28
CA LYS A 216 -6.97 -12.67 -28.94
C LYS A 216 -7.92 -11.64 -29.55
N ILE A 217 -8.22 -10.56 -28.82
CA ILE A 217 -9.08 -9.48 -29.29
C ILE A 217 -8.46 -8.79 -30.52
N THR A 218 -7.17 -8.47 -30.47
CA THR A 218 -6.45 -7.83 -31.57
C THR A 218 -6.46 -8.67 -32.83
N HIS A 219 -6.24 -9.98 -32.70
CA HIS A 219 -6.25 -10.89 -33.85
C HIS A 219 -7.66 -11.00 -34.50
N SER A 220 -8.74 -10.89 -33.74
CA SER A 220 -10.11 -11.08 -34.23
C SER A 220 -10.80 -9.77 -34.65
N LEU A 221 -10.57 -8.68 -33.91
CA LEU A 221 -11.33 -7.43 -34.06
C LEU A 221 -10.44 -6.20 -34.36
N GLY A 222 -9.12 -6.32 -34.23
CA GLY A 222 -8.20 -5.19 -34.30
C GLY A 222 -7.81 -4.66 -32.92
N TRP A 223 -6.65 -3.97 -32.87
CA TRP A 223 -6.07 -3.48 -31.62
C TRP A 223 -6.91 -2.34 -30.99
N GLU A 224 -7.66 -1.57 -31.78
CA GLU A 224 -8.53 -0.49 -31.33
C GLU A 224 -9.64 -1.02 -30.41
N TRP A 225 -10.16 -2.20 -30.71
CA TRP A 225 -11.21 -2.85 -29.94
C TRP A 225 -10.77 -3.24 -28.52
N THR A 226 -9.50 -3.43 -28.29
CA THR A 226 -9.00 -3.65 -26.92
C THR A 226 -9.29 -2.46 -26.01
N PHE A 227 -9.19 -1.24 -26.55
CA PHE A 227 -9.52 0.00 -25.83
C PHE A 227 -11.04 0.24 -25.76
N TYR A 228 -11.77 0.01 -26.85
CA TYR A 228 -13.23 0.21 -26.85
C TYR A 228 -13.96 -0.75 -25.89
N LEU A 229 -13.59 -2.01 -25.83
CA LEU A 229 -14.15 -2.97 -24.87
C LEU A 229 -13.89 -2.51 -23.44
N LEU A 230 -12.67 -2.07 -23.16
CA LEU A 230 -12.35 -1.55 -21.85
C LEU A 230 -13.15 -0.28 -21.50
N ALA A 231 -13.34 0.62 -22.46
CA ALA A 231 -14.20 1.80 -22.30
C ALA A 231 -15.64 1.43 -21.98
N ILE A 232 -16.21 0.40 -22.64
CA ILE A 232 -17.58 -0.09 -22.39
C ILE A 232 -17.71 -0.64 -20.97
N PHE A 233 -16.78 -1.50 -20.52
CA PHE A 233 -16.82 -2.03 -19.15
C PHE A 233 -16.59 -0.94 -18.10
N ALA A 234 -15.67 -0.01 -18.36
CA ALA A 234 -15.45 1.14 -17.50
C ALA A 234 -16.71 2.03 -17.42
N ALA A 235 -17.38 2.29 -18.55
CA ALA A 235 -18.65 3.04 -18.57
C ALA A 235 -19.74 2.36 -17.74
N ALA A 236 -19.88 1.03 -17.87
CA ALA A 236 -20.80 0.25 -17.06
C ALA A 236 -20.47 0.29 -15.55
N SER A 237 -19.22 0.50 -15.19
CA SER A 237 -18.78 0.59 -13.78
C SER A 237 -19.00 1.99 -13.16
N VAL A 238 -19.21 3.05 -13.95
CA VAL A 238 -19.44 4.41 -13.43
C VAL A 238 -20.69 4.47 -12.53
N PRO A 239 -21.89 4.00 -12.96
CA PRO A 239 -23.05 3.98 -12.08
C PRO A 239 -22.83 3.10 -10.84
N LEU A 240 -22.12 1.96 -10.96
CA LEU A 240 -21.81 1.12 -9.81
C LEU A 240 -20.96 1.89 -8.79
N THR A 241 -19.93 2.58 -9.26
CA THR A 241 -19.07 3.42 -8.40
C THR A 241 -19.89 4.57 -7.78
N PHE A 242 -20.75 5.21 -8.55
CA PHE A 242 -21.58 6.32 -8.06
C PHE A 242 -22.56 5.89 -6.98
N PHE A 243 -23.28 4.80 -7.16
CA PHE A 243 -24.33 4.39 -6.22
C PHE A 243 -23.82 3.50 -5.07
N LEU A 244 -22.80 2.66 -5.28
CA LEU A 244 -22.40 1.64 -4.34
C LEU A 244 -21.10 1.97 -3.56
N VAL A 245 -20.37 3.01 -3.96
CA VAL A 245 -19.15 3.42 -3.26
C VAL A 245 -19.38 4.76 -2.54
N PRO A 246 -19.80 4.77 -1.27
CA PRO A 246 -19.91 6.00 -0.47
C PRO A 246 -18.52 6.51 -0.07
N GLU A 247 -18.46 7.69 0.57
CA GLU A 247 -17.20 8.22 1.12
C GLU A 247 -16.72 7.36 2.30
N THR A 248 -15.49 6.86 2.21
CA THR A 248 -14.87 6.01 3.24
C THR A 248 -13.98 6.77 4.22
N ALA A 249 -13.56 7.99 3.86
CA ALA A 249 -12.75 8.82 4.74
C ALA A 249 -13.61 9.41 5.85
N PHE A 250 -13.31 9.01 7.09
CA PHE A 250 -14.00 9.47 8.30
C PHE A 250 -13.00 10.05 9.29
N ARG A 251 -13.33 11.23 9.86
CA ARG A 251 -12.50 11.88 10.88
C ARG A 251 -12.87 11.31 12.25
N ARG A 252 -12.04 10.43 12.77
CA ARG A 252 -12.17 9.92 14.15
C ARG A 252 -11.37 10.79 15.10
N PRO A 253 -11.82 10.95 16.37
CA PRO A 253 -10.98 11.53 17.42
C PRO A 253 -9.67 10.75 17.57
N ASP A 254 -8.58 11.46 17.87
CA ASP A 254 -7.23 10.88 17.88
C ASP A 254 -7.07 9.74 18.88
N HIS A 255 -7.80 9.77 20.02
CA HIS A 255 -7.81 8.70 21.02
C HIS A 255 -8.39 7.37 20.50
N LEU A 256 -9.26 7.39 19.47
CA LEU A 256 -9.80 6.19 18.83
C LEU A 256 -8.92 5.66 17.70
N ASN A 257 -8.03 6.49 17.15
CA ASN A 257 -7.07 6.11 16.11
C ASN A 257 -5.81 5.44 16.66
N ASN A 258 -5.69 5.31 17.98
CA ASN A 258 -4.55 4.65 18.63
C ASN A 258 -4.60 3.14 18.41
N ASP A 259 -4.25 2.76 17.20
CA ASP A 259 -4.25 1.37 16.76
C ASP A 259 -3.31 0.45 17.56
N PHE A 260 -2.40 0.94 18.40
CA PHE A 260 -1.44 0.17 19.24
C PHE A 260 -0.65 1.05 20.25
N ARG A 261 -1.23 2.12 20.81
CA ARG A 261 -0.65 2.66 22.04
C ARG A 261 -0.94 1.67 23.15
N GLN A 262 0.09 1.12 23.74
CA GLN A 262 -0.07 0.32 24.95
C GLN A 262 -0.72 1.18 26.03
N PRO A 263 -1.61 0.63 26.88
CA PRO A 263 -2.26 1.36 27.96
C PRO A 263 -1.29 2.11 28.88
N THR A 264 -0.04 1.63 28.99
CA THR A 264 1.06 2.24 29.75
C THR A 264 1.52 3.60 29.20
N ASP A 265 1.41 3.85 27.89
CA ASP A 265 1.87 5.13 27.32
C ASP A 265 0.80 6.22 27.50
N GLN A 266 -0.48 5.86 27.47
CA GLN A 266 -1.59 6.77 27.78
C GLN A 266 -1.59 7.19 29.26
N ALA A 267 -1.33 6.27 30.16
CA ALA A 267 -1.23 6.57 31.58
C ALA A 267 -0.02 7.47 31.92
N ARG A 268 1.06 7.43 31.14
CA ARG A 268 2.21 8.33 31.32
C ARG A 268 1.99 9.73 30.73
N GLU A 269 1.27 9.88 29.64
CA GLU A 269 0.91 11.19 29.09
C GLU A 269 -0.09 11.91 30.03
N HIS A 270 -1.13 11.25 30.49
CA HIS A 270 -2.07 11.83 31.47
C HIS A 270 -1.41 12.19 32.81
N ARG A 271 -0.33 11.50 33.20
CA ARG A 271 0.45 11.85 34.39
C ARG A 271 1.35 13.07 34.18
N LYS A 272 1.80 13.35 32.95
CA LYS A 272 2.57 14.55 32.61
C LYS A 272 1.69 15.79 32.53
N ASP A 273 0.45 15.65 32.12
CA ASP A 273 -0.50 16.77 32.04
C ASP A 273 -1.17 17.08 33.39
N SER A 274 -1.06 16.19 34.38
CA SER A 274 -1.63 16.33 35.71
C SER A 274 -0.64 16.66 36.84
N ASP A 275 0.67 16.77 36.51
CA ASP A 275 1.62 17.27 37.50
C ASP A 275 1.56 18.81 37.54
N PRO A 276 1.10 19.43 38.70
CA PRO A 276 1.17 20.86 38.86
C PRO A 276 2.65 21.26 38.96
N GLN A 277 3.03 22.31 38.23
CA GLN A 277 4.36 22.92 38.34
C GLN A 277 4.70 23.15 39.82
N PRO A 278 5.90 22.81 40.29
CA PRO A 278 6.32 23.14 41.64
C PRO A 278 6.50 24.66 41.74
N ASN A 279 5.53 25.32 42.31
CA ASN A 279 5.70 26.69 42.77
C ASN A 279 6.78 26.70 43.86
N ALA A 280 7.81 27.48 43.64
CA ALA A 280 8.84 27.77 44.59
C ALA A 280 8.24 28.37 45.88
N ILE A 281 8.37 27.65 46.98
CA ILE A 281 8.06 28.16 48.34
C ILE A 281 9.37 28.71 48.91
N PRO A 282 9.37 29.97 49.42
CA PRO A 282 10.53 30.50 50.12
C PRO A 282 10.68 29.83 51.51
N GLU A 283 11.91 29.45 51.82
CA GLU A 283 12.27 29.04 53.17
C GLU A 283 12.03 30.18 54.17
N SER A 284 11.23 29.95 55.19
CA SER A 284 11.45 30.52 56.51
C SER A 284 10.65 29.80 57.59
N GLU A 285 11.37 29.46 58.64
CA GLU A 285 10.98 29.24 60.01
C GLU A 285 10.38 27.89 60.45
N ALA A 286 11.27 27.26 61.18
CA ALA A 286 11.05 26.14 62.10
C ALA A 286 10.16 26.48 63.30
N SER A 287 9.49 25.48 63.77
CA SER A 287 9.31 25.19 65.21
C SER A 287 7.90 24.91 65.71
N ARG A 288 7.76 23.72 66.31
CA ARG A 288 6.82 23.36 67.42
C ARG A 288 5.33 23.27 67.06
N THR A 289 4.60 22.19 67.29
CA THR A 289 4.31 21.45 68.52
C THR A 289 3.42 20.24 68.25
N PHE A 290 3.49 19.29 69.12
CA PHE A 290 2.72 18.06 69.26
C PHE A 290 1.18 18.24 69.33
N GLY A 291 0.44 17.28 68.74
CA GLY A 291 -0.75 16.68 69.33
C GLY A 291 -2.08 17.30 68.97
N GLU A 292 -2.84 16.63 68.10
CA GLU A 292 -4.25 16.34 68.44
C GLU A 292 -4.90 15.43 67.37
N LYS A 293 -5.46 14.33 67.84
CA LYS A 293 -6.33 13.42 67.07
C LYS A 293 -7.57 14.17 66.62
N ARG A 294 -7.81 14.35 65.33
CA ARG A 294 -9.14 14.67 64.80
C ARG A 294 -9.73 13.48 64.08
N ARG A 295 -10.96 13.15 64.47
CA ARG A 295 -11.87 12.18 63.86
C ARG A 295 -12.22 12.61 62.42
N PRO A 296 -12.51 11.69 61.50
CA PRO A 296 -13.01 12.05 60.18
C PRO A 296 -14.45 12.54 60.28
N LEU A 297 -14.69 13.78 59.85
CA LEU A 297 -16.04 14.33 59.62
C LEU A 297 -16.51 13.79 58.25
N SER A 298 -17.68 13.17 58.26
CA SER A 298 -18.43 12.82 57.05
C SER A 298 -18.88 14.11 56.33
N PRO A 299 -18.78 14.18 54.98
CA PRO A 299 -19.20 15.34 54.22
C PRO A 299 -20.72 15.58 54.35
N THR A 300 -21.11 16.83 54.46
CA THR A 300 -22.51 17.27 54.56
C THR A 300 -23.22 17.11 53.21
N ASN A 301 -24.54 16.89 53.27
CA ASN A 301 -25.39 16.69 52.09
C ASN A 301 -25.36 17.85 51.07
N GLU A 302 -24.87 19.01 51.41
CA GLU A 302 -24.70 20.15 50.50
C GLU A 302 -23.43 20.00 49.60
N GLU A 303 -22.34 19.40 50.12
CA GLU A 303 -21.14 19.11 49.28
C GLU A 303 -21.40 17.97 48.29
N LEU A 304 -22.24 16.99 48.63
CA LEU A 304 -22.66 15.93 47.71
C LEU A 304 -23.59 16.43 46.60
N GLN A 305 -24.36 17.49 46.82
CA GLN A 305 -25.19 18.12 45.78
C GLN A 305 -24.39 19.05 44.87
N ALA A 306 -23.34 19.71 45.35
CA ALA A 306 -22.45 20.52 44.51
C ALA A 306 -21.62 19.64 43.55
N VAL A 307 -21.12 18.50 44.01
CA VAL A 307 -20.37 17.54 43.16
C VAL A 307 -21.27 16.86 42.13
N SER A 308 -22.56 16.63 42.44
CA SER A 308 -23.49 16.06 41.44
C SER A 308 -23.97 17.09 40.40
N GLN A 309 -23.97 18.38 40.70
CA GLN A 309 -24.31 19.43 39.73
C GLN A 309 -23.15 19.81 38.79
N GLU A 310 -21.88 19.64 39.22
CA GLU A 310 -20.73 19.80 38.31
C GLU A 310 -20.54 18.61 37.34
N HIS A 311 -21.07 17.41 37.64
CA HIS A 311 -20.95 16.24 36.79
C HIS A 311 -22.04 16.15 35.70
N ASP A 312 -23.14 16.90 35.82
CA ASP A 312 -24.22 16.95 34.82
C ASP A 312 -24.05 18.03 33.75
N GLY A 313 -22.95 18.80 33.79
CA GLY A 313 -22.73 19.97 32.92
C GLY A 313 -22.19 19.72 31.54
N HIS A 314 -21.72 18.52 31.15
CA HIS A 314 -21.08 18.29 29.84
C HIS A 314 -21.35 16.92 29.21
N LEU A 315 -22.55 16.36 29.37
CA LEU A 315 -23.03 15.34 28.44
C LEU A 315 -23.82 16.01 27.29
N ASN A 316 -23.14 16.81 26.49
CA ASN A 316 -23.58 17.08 25.12
C ASN A 316 -23.43 15.78 24.30
N THR A 317 -24.31 14.82 24.54
CA THR A 317 -24.58 13.74 23.59
C THR A 317 -25.14 14.39 22.33
N THR A 318 -24.26 14.76 21.41
CA THR A 318 -24.65 15.06 20.04
C THR A 318 -25.29 13.78 19.50
N ILE A 319 -26.62 13.76 19.43
CA ILE A 319 -27.36 12.66 18.79
C ILE A 319 -26.96 12.68 17.31
N HIS A 320 -25.98 11.86 16.96
CA HIS A 320 -25.57 11.67 15.56
C HIS A 320 -26.69 10.91 14.83
N THR A 321 -27.46 11.64 14.02
CA THR A 321 -28.46 11.02 13.15
C THR A 321 -27.79 10.29 11.99
N THR A 322 -28.31 9.10 11.65
CA THR A 322 -27.85 8.38 10.45
C THR A 322 -28.05 9.24 9.20
N ALA A 323 -26.99 9.42 8.42
CA ALA A 323 -27.08 10.16 7.17
C ALA A 323 -28.04 9.45 6.20
N SER A 324 -28.93 10.23 5.58
CA SER A 324 -29.78 9.71 4.50
C SER A 324 -28.93 9.19 3.35
N TYR A 325 -29.42 8.16 2.61
CA TYR A 325 -28.71 7.63 1.44
C TYR A 325 -28.32 8.73 0.45
N MET A 326 -29.20 9.72 0.20
CA MET A 326 -28.90 10.86 -0.66
C MET A 326 -27.75 11.74 -0.14
N GLN A 327 -27.56 11.83 1.17
CA GLN A 327 -26.43 12.54 1.76
C GLN A 327 -25.12 11.77 1.57
N THR A 328 -25.17 10.44 1.59
CA THR A 328 -23.98 9.59 1.32
C THR A 328 -23.54 9.65 -0.15
N LEU A 329 -24.44 10.07 -1.06
CA LEU A 329 -24.12 10.26 -2.50
C LEU A 329 -23.42 11.59 -2.81
N LYS A 330 -23.29 12.51 -1.87
CA LYS A 330 -22.55 13.76 -2.08
C LYS A 330 -21.10 13.49 -2.47
N LEU A 331 -20.60 14.22 -3.47
CA LEU A 331 -19.20 14.10 -3.94
C LEU A 331 -18.21 14.65 -2.93
N PHE A 332 -18.59 15.73 -2.25
CA PHE A 332 -17.77 16.40 -1.23
C PHE A 332 -18.55 16.49 0.08
N ASN A 333 -17.95 15.98 1.15
CA ASN A 333 -18.50 15.97 2.50
C ASN A 333 -17.65 16.83 3.46
N GLY A 334 -17.13 17.95 2.96
CA GLY A 334 -16.28 18.85 3.74
C GLY A 334 -14.82 18.37 3.85
N ARG A 335 -14.04 19.16 4.55
CA ARG A 335 -12.62 18.88 4.81
C ARG A 335 -12.49 17.79 5.87
N LYS A 336 -11.62 16.79 5.62
CA LYS A 336 -11.43 15.61 6.49
C LYS A 336 -10.27 15.76 7.49
N THR A 337 -9.34 16.68 7.21
CA THR A 337 -8.21 16.99 8.09
C THR A 337 -7.94 18.48 8.09
N ASP A 338 -7.38 19.00 9.18
CA ASP A 338 -6.98 20.41 9.30
C ASP A 338 -5.56 20.66 8.74
N GLU A 339 -4.85 19.58 8.34
CA GLU A 339 -3.50 19.67 7.79
C GLU A 339 -3.47 20.45 6.46
N ASP A 340 -2.40 21.23 6.25
CA ASP A 340 -2.23 22.01 5.04
C ASP A 340 -1.94 21.10 3.82
N PHE A 341 -2.65 21.35 2.73
CA PHE A 341 -2.52 20.60 1.48
C PHE A 341 -1.10 20.62 0.92
N PHE A 342 -0.43 21.78 0.92
CA PHE A 342 0.92 21.88 0.40
C PHE A 342 1.95 21.16 1.26
N LYS A 343 1.78 21.14 2.58
CA LYS A 343 2.61 20.32 3.47
C LYS A 343 2.46 18.84 3.17
N LEU A 344 1.21 18.35 3.03
CA LEU A 344 0.93 16.97 2.65
C LEU A 344 1.52 16.58 1.29
N LEU A 345 1.48 17.50 0.33
CA LEU A 345 2.05 17.31 -1.01
C LEU A 345 3.58 17.15 -0.97
N LEU A 346 4.24 17.87 -0.08
CA LEU A 346 5.71 17.86 0.03
C LEU A 346 6.26 16.73 0.90
N ARG A 347 5.48 16.15 1.80
CA ARG A 347 5.92 15.09 2.74
C ARG A 347 6.62 13.89 2.09
N PRO A 348 6.18 13.34 0.93
CA PRO A 348 6.85 12.20 0.33
C PRO A 348 8.30 12.47 -0.10
N PHE A 349 8.65 13.70 -0.50
CA PHE A 349 9.96 13.98 -1.07
C PHE A 349 11.12 13.82 -0.08
N PRO A 350 11.08 14.37 1.15
CA PRO A 350 12.11 14.12 2.16
C PRO A 350 12.21 12.66 2.58
N LEU A 351 11.11 11.92 2.51
CA LEU A 351 11.07 10.52 2.93
C LEU A 351 11.84 9.58 1.99
N PHE A 352 12.13 9.98 0.76
CA PHE A 352 13.07 9.23 -0.10
C PHE A 352 14.49 9.12 0.50
N PHE A 353 14.88 10.06 1.38
CA PHE A 353 16.15 10.00 2.08
C PHE A 353 16.11 9.16 3.38
N HIS A 354 14.93 8.67 3.76
CA HIS A 354 14.81 7.77 4.90
C HIS A 354 15.25 6.35 4.51
N PRO A 355 16.29 5.75 5.14
CA PRO A 355 16.89 4.49 4.71
C PRO A 355 15.89 3.33 4.58
N ALA A 356 14.93 3.23 5.51
CA ALA A 356 13.91 2.19 5.48
C ALA A 356 12.97 2.33 4.28
N ILE A 357 12.58 3.57 3.93
CA ILE A 357 11.68 3.85 2.81
C ILE A 357 12.44 3.68 1.49
N LEU A 358 13.67 4.17 1.40
CA LEU A 358 14.53 3.95 0.23
C LEU A 358 14.77 2.46 -0.01
N TRP A 359 15.08 1.68 1.04
CA TRP A 359 15.21 0.23 0.95
C TRP A 359 13.93 -0.41 0.40
N ALA A 360 12.76 -0.04 0.93
CA ALA A 360 11.49 -0.57 0.47
C ALA A 360 11.20 -0.19 -1.00
N CYS A 361 11.51 1.05 -1.41
CA CYS A 361 11.44 1.48 -2.81
C CYS A 361 12.32 0.61 -3.71
N LEU A 362 13.56 0.33 -3.32
CA LEU A 362 14.48 -0.50 -4.10
C LEU A 362 14.00 -1.95 -4.20
N ILE A 363 13.61 -2.57 -3.08
CA ILE A 363 13.17 -3.97 -3.02
C ILE A 363 11.92 -4.22 -3.87
N GLN A 364 10.93 -3.35 -3.77
CA GLN A 364 9.66 -3.52 -4.48
C GLN A 364 9.69 -2.97 -5.90
N SER A 365 10.16 -1.74 -6.06
CA SER A 365 9.95 -1.01 -7.31
C SER A 365 10.91 -1.43 -8.40
N VAL A 366 12.14 -1.82 -8.06
CA VAL A 366 13.13 -2.21 -9.07
C VAL A 366 12.76 -3.54 -9.71
N VAL A 367 12.30 -4.54 -8.93
CA VAL A 367 11.84 -5.81 -9.51
C VAL A 367 10.57 -5.63 -10.35
N ILE A 368 9.66 -4.72 -9.97
CA ILE A 368 8.50 -4.36 -10.80
C ILE A 368 8.97 -3.71 -12.10
N GLY A 369 9.95 -2.80 -12.05
CA GLY A 369 10.57 -2.24 -13.26
C GLY A 369 11.15 -3.30 -14.20
N TRP A 370 11.79 -4.34 -13.65
CA TRP A 370 12.28 -5.47 -14.47
C TRP A 370 11.15 -6.27 -15.10
N THR A 371 10.00 -6.41 -14.44
CA THR A 371 8.84 -7.07 -15.07
C THR A 371 8.24 -6.23 -16.19
N VAL A 372 8.25 -4.89 -16.07
CA VAL A 372 7.88 -3.99 -17.17
C VAL A 372 8.89 -4.08 -18.31
N PHE A 373 10.20 -4.14 -18.01
CA PHE A 373 11.24 -4.35 -19.00
C PHE A 373 11.00 -5.66 -19.78
N ILE A 374 10.78 -6.79 -19.09
CA ILE A 374 10.43 -8.06 -19.72
C ILE A 374 9.21 -7.89 -20.62
N GLY A 375 8.14 -7.26 -20.11
CA GLY A 375 6.91 -7.03 -20.86
C GLY A 375 7.09 -6.23 -22.14
N VAL A 376 8.01 -5.28 -22.16
CA VAL A 376 8.35 -4.49 -23.34
C VAL A 376 9.17 -5.29 -24.35
N VAL A 377 10.17 -6.06 -23.90
CA VAL A 377 11.10 -6.76 -24.81
C VAL A 377 10.61 -8.15 -25.23
N LEU A 378 9.64 -8.72 -24.53
CA LEU A 378 9.13 -10.08 -24.77
C LEU A 378 8.65 -10.25 -26.22
N ALA A 379 7.88 -9.29 -26.73
CA ALA A 379 7.42 -9.30 -28.12
C ALA A 379 8.57 -9.32 -29.09
N ALA A 380 9.66 -8.57 -28.87
CA ALA A 380 10.83 -8.55 -29.75
C ALA A 380 11.57 -9.89 -29.79
N ILE A 381 11.64 -10.58 -28.66
CA ILE A 381 12.35 -11.88 -28.55
C ILE A 381 11.60 -12.96 -29.33
N PHE A 382 10.27 -12.98 -29.32
CA PHE A 382 9.46 -14.07 -29.86
C PHE A 382 8.89 -13.83 -31.24
N LEU A 383 8.81 -12.56 -31.69
CA LEU A 383 8.36 -12.23 -33.06
C LEU A 383 9.42 -12.45 -34.15
N GLY A 384 10.68 -12.63 -33.72
CA GLY A 384 11.79 -12.99 -34.61
C GLY A 384 11.95 -14.49 -34.81
N PRO A 385 12.97 -14.86 -35.68
CA PRO A 385 13.33 -16.28 -35.85
C PRO A 385 13.78 -16.86 -34.49
N PRO A 386 13.53 -18.14 -34.19
CA PRO A 386 12.95 -19.17 -35.10
C PRO A 386 11.43 -19.31 -34.99
N LEU A 387 10.77 -18.66 -34.03
CA LEU A 387 9.39 -18.99 -33.66
C LEU A 387 8.31 -18.16 -34.39
N TRP A 388 8.60 -16.91 -34.75
CA TRP A 388 7.65 -16.02 -35.46
C TRP A 388 6.24 -15.97 -34.84
N PHE A 389 6.15 -15.76 -33.54
CA PHE A 389 4.87 -15.73 -32.82
C PHE A 389 3.98 -14.59 -33.29
N ASN A 390 2.67 -14.87 -33.38
CA ASN A 390 1.65 -13.86 -33.61
C ASN A 390 1.20 -13.23 -32.27
N GLU A 391 0.28 -12.25 -32.31
CA GLU A 391 -0.22 -11.54 -31.14
C GLU A 391 -0.85 -12.48 -30.10
N VAL A 392 -1.57 -13.52 -30.54
CA VAL A 392 -2.21 -14.52 -29.66
C VAL A 392 -1.16 -15.34 -28.92
N GLN A 393 -0.17 -15.84 -29.63
CA GLN A 393 0.92 -16.63 -29.06
C GLN A 393 1.78 -15.79 -28.11
N THR A 394 2.06 -14.54 -28.49
CA THR A 394 2.76 -13.58 -27.62
C THR A 394 1.96 -13.29 -26.35
N GLY A 395 0.62 -13.19 -26.47
CA GLY A 395 -0.26 -13.07 -25.30
C GLY A 395 -0.14 -14.26 -24.34
N TYR A 396 -0.05 -15.50 -24.86
CA TYR A 396 0.07 -16.70 -24.03
C TYR A 396 1.36 -16.77 -23.20
N LEU A 397 2.42 -16.06 -23.58
CA LEU A 397 3.65 -15.93 -22.80
C LEU A 397 3.47 -15.20 -21.46
N TYR A 398 2.29 -14.63 -21.22
CA TYR A 398 1.96 -14.02 -19.95
C TYR A 398 1.16 -14.95 -19.02
N ALA A 399 0.82 -16.16 -19.49
CA ALA A 399 0.07 -17.12 -18.68
C ALA A 399 0.87 -17.58 -17.46
N GLY A 400 2.18 -17.82 -17.61
CA GLY A 400 3.06 -18.12 -16.49
C GLY A 400 3.17 -16.98 -15.49
N ALA A 401 3.25 -15.74 -15.97
CA ALA A 401 3.26 -14.56 -15.11
C ALA A 401 1.94 -14.42 -14.30
N PHE A 402 0.79 -14.69 -14.92
CA PHE A 402 -0.50 -14.71 -14.24
C PHE A 402 -0.55 -15.79 -13.14
N ILE A 403 -0.16 -17.02 -13.47
CA ILE A 403 -0.06 -18.13 -12.51
C ILE A 403 0.93 -17.77 -11.40
N GLY A 404 2.09 -17.23 -11.75
CA GLY A 404 3.12 -16.77 -10.82
C GLY A 404 2.62 -15.71 -9.85
N SER A 405 1.76 -14.79 -10.30
CA SER A 405 1.18 -13.77 -9.43
C SER A 405 0.25 -14.35 -8.36
N ILE A 406 -0.58 -15.32 -8.71
CA ILE A 406 -1.48 -16.02 -7.78
C ILE A 406 -0.65 -16.86 -6.79
N LEU A 407 0.29 -17.67 -7.30
CA LEU A 407 1.17 -18.49 -6.44
C LEU A 407 2.00 -17.61 -5.51
N GLY A 408 2.54 -16.50 -6.01
CA GLY A 408 3.30 -15.54 -5.21
C GLY A 408 2.49 -14.95 -4.06
N LEU A 409 1.23 -14.60 -4.27
CA LEU A 409 0.34 -14.09 -3.23
C LEU A 409 0.02 -15.15 -2.17
N VAL A 410 -0.30 -16.37 -2.58
CA VAL A 410 -0.56 -17.47 -1.65
C VAL A 410 0.69 -17.81 -0.83
N LEU A 411 1.84 -17.97 -1.49
CA LEU A 411 3.10 -18.28 -0.84
C LEU A 411 3.55 -17.16 0.10
N SER A 412 3.44 -15.89 -0.33
CA SER A 412 3.85 -14.75 0.50
C SER A 412 3.01 -14.66 1.78
N GLY A 413 1.70 -14.90 1.70
CA GLY A 413 0.83 -14.92 2.88
C GLY A 413 1.21 -16.06 3.86
N LEU A 414 1.34 -17.29 3.35
CA LEU A 414 1.67 -18.46 4.18
C LEU A 414 3.07 -18.34 4.81
N LEU A 415 4.07 -17.92 4.02
CA LEU A 415 5.45 -17.83 4.51
C LEU A 415 5.64 -16.64 5.45
N SER A 416 5.02 -15.49 5.17
CA SER A 416 5.10 -14.32 6.04
C SER A 416 4.60 -14.62 7.44
N ASP A 417 3.43 -15.25 7.57
CA ASP A 417 2.84 -15.57 8.87
C ASP A 417 3.62 -16.67 9.60
N SER A 418 4.04 -17.71 8.87
CA SER A 418 4.80 -18.83 9.43
C SER A 418 6.16 -18.38 9.94
N MET A 419 6.90 -17.63 9.13
CA MET A 419 8.22 -17.09 9.51
C MET A 419 8.10 -16.16 10.71
N ASN A 420 7.11 -15.27 10.70
CA ASN A 420 6.90 -14.36 11.81
C ASN A 420 6.62 -15.10 13.13
N LYS A 421 5.75 -16.12 13.11
CA LYS A 421 5.48 -16.97 14.28
C LYS A 421 6.73 -17.71 14.78
N ILE A 422 7.55 -18.23 13.87
CA ILE A 422 8.81 -18.93 14.22
C ILE A 422 9.78 -17.94 14.86
N MET A 423 9.97 -16.76 14.27
CA MET A 423 10.90 -15.74 14.77
C MET A 423 10.48 -15.22 16.15
N ILE A 424 9.20 -15.00 16.38
CA ILE A 424 8.66 -14.60 17.69
C ILE A 424 8.97 -15.66 18.74
N LYS A 425 8.73 -16.96 18.43
CA LYS A 425 9.04 -18.05 19.35
C LYS A 425 10.53 -18.13 19.67
N LEU A 426 11.40 -18.00 18.67
CA LEU A 426 12.85 -17.99 18.84
C LEU A 426 13.34 -16.76 19.62
N ASN A 427 12.62 -15.63 19.52
CA ASN A 427 12.93 -14.38 20.21
C ASN A 427 12.22 -14.25 21.57
N LYS A 428 11.86 -15.37 22.21
CA LYS A 428 11.24 -15.43 23.55
C LYS A 428 9.93 -14.65 23.66
N GLY A 429 9.17 -14.57 22.57
CA GLY A 429 7.87 -13.88 22.54
C GLY A 429 7.91 -12.41 22.13
N ARG A 430 9.10 -11.86 21.87
CA ARG A 430 9.26 -10.46 21.43
C ARG A 430 9.18 -10.34 19.91
N TYR A 431 8.25 -9.53 19.43
CA TYR A 431 8.10 -9.19 18.02
C TYR A 431 9.00 -8.01 17.65
N GLU A 432 9.71 -8.14 16.53
CA GLU A 432 10.47 -7.05 15.89
C GLU A 432 10.03 -6.94 14.42
N PRO A 433 9.71 -5.74 13.90
CA PRO A 433 9.31 -5.55 12.50
C PRO A 433 10.32 -6.07 11.49
N GLU A 434 11.61 -6.10 11.85
CA GLU A 434 12.71 -6.62 11.04
C GLU A 434 12.50 -8.09 10.63
N PHE A 435 11.69 -8.85 11.35
CA PHE A 435 11.38 -10.24 10.97
C PHE A 435 10.64 -10.33 9.63
N ARG A 436 9.93 -9.26 9.22
CA ARG A 436 9.29 -9.17 7.89
C ARG A 436 10.30 -9.12 6.76
N ILE A 437 11.50 -8.59 7.00
CA ILE A 437 12.59 -8.49 6.01
C ILE A 437 13.06 -9.88 5.56
N LEU A 438 12.95 -10.91 6.40
CA LEU A 438 13.36 -12.28 6.04
C LEU A 438 12.62 -12.85 4.83
N LEU A 439 11.42 -12.34 4.52
CA LEU A 439 10.70 -12.74 3.31
C LEU A 439 11.44 -12.36 2.01
N VAL A 440 12.37 -11.39 2.06
CA VAL A 440 13.23 -11.02 0.92
C VAL A 440 14.20 -12.14 0.53
N ILE A 441 14.49 -13.11 1.41
CA ILE A 441 15.29 -14.29 1.05
C ILE A 441 14.59 -15.07 -0.08
N PHE A 442 13.27 -15.21 -0.01
CA PHE A 442 12.50 -15.88 -1.05
C PHE A 442 12.45 -15.04 -2.33
N GLN A 443 12.37 -13.70 -2.22
CA GLN A 443 12.52 -12.84 -3.39
C GLN A 443 13.88 -13.05 -4.06
N LEU A 444 14.98 -13.09 -3.29
CA LEU A 444 16.31 -13.33 -3.80
C LEU A 444 16.40 -14.67 -4.56
N VAL A 445 15.83 -15.74 -4.00
CA VAL A 445 15.84 -17.08 -4.64
C VAL A 445 14.98 -17.09 -5.90
N PHE A 446 13.70 -16.70 -5.81
CA PHE A 446 12.76 -16.79 -6.91
C PHE A 446 13.06 -15.79 -8.02
N SER A 447 13.26 -14.49 -7.67
CA SER A 447 13.61 -13.49 -8.69
C SER A 447 15.00 -13.75 -9.28
N GLY A 448 15.96 -14.21 -8.47
CA GLY A 448 17.29 -14.58 -8.94
C GLY A 448 17.25 -15.71 -9.95
N ALA A 449 16.70 -16.85 -9.56
CA ALA A 449 16.52 -17.97 -10.46
C ALA A 449 15.71 -17.57 -11.71
N GLY A 450 14.65 -16.78 -11.52
CA GLY A 450 13.80 -16.29 -12.60
C GLY A 450 14.55 -15.42 -13.60
N LEU A 451 15.21 -14.35 -13.15
CA LEU A 451 15.89 -13.40 -14.04
C LEU A 451 17.13 -14.01 -14.74
N TYR A 452 17.99 -14.73 -13.99
CA TYR A 452 19.13 -15.43 -14.60
C TYR A 452 18.68 -16.50 -15.59
N GLY A 453 17.71 -17.34 -15.19
CA GLY A 453 17.17 -18.39 -16.04
C GLY A 453 16.49 -17.84 -17.28
N PHE A 454 15.67 -16.79 -17.15
CA PHE A 454 15.04 -16.11 -18.26
C PHE A 454 16.08 -15.64 -19.29
N GLY A 455 17.14 -14.93 -18.83
CA GLY A 455 18.18 -14.42 -19.73
C GLY A 455 18.96 -15.51 -20.47
N ILE A 456 19.22 -16.65 -19.79
CA ILE A 456 19.95 -17.78 -20.43
C ILE A 456 19.06 -18.49 -21.44
N VAL A 457 17.80 -18.74 -21.11
CA VAL A 457 16.88 -19.52 -21.96
C VAL A 457 16.33 -18.68 -23.10
N ALA A 458 16.03 -17.40 -22.88
CA ALA A 458 15.52 -16.49 -23.89
C ALA A 458 16.58 -16.10 -24.95
N GLN A 459 17.88 -16.35 -24.70
CA GLN A 459 18.93 -16.20 -25.70
C GLN A 459 18.82 -17.21 -26.86
N ASP A 460 18.33 -18.43 -26.57
CA ASP A 460 18.19 -19.49 -27.56
C ASP A 460 16.85 -20.22 -27.41
N VAL A 461 15.79 -19.49 -27.79
CA VAL A 461 14.41 -19.99 -27.67
C VAL A 461 14.16 -21.22 -28.54
N GLY A 462 14.93 -21.38 -29.67
CA GLY A 462 14.83 -22.55 -30.52
C GLY A 462 15.25 -23.85 -29.84
N LYS A 463 16.24 -23.78 -28.95
CA LYS A 463 16.74 -24.92 -28.18
C LYS A 463 15.85 -25.28 -26.98
N TYR A 464 15.40 -24.28 -26.21
CA TYR A 464 14.73 -24.50 -24.91
C TYR A 464 13.21 -24.47 -25.03
N GLY A 465 12.67 -23.86 -26.06
CA GLY A 465 11.24 -23.67 -26.25
C GLY A 465 10.68 -22.50 -25.43
N TRP A 466 9.49 -22.06 -25.79
CA TRP A 466 8.82 -20.90 -25.18
C TRP A 466 8.33 -21.18 -23.76
N LEU A 467 7.91 -22.43 -23.46
CA LEU A 467 7.36 -22.79 -22.14
C LEU A 467 8.38 -22.62 -21.01
N VAL A 468 9.66 -22.95 -21.26
CA VAL A 468 10.71 -22.82 -20.24
C VAL A 468 10.97 -21.34 -19.92
N VAL A 469 10.91 -20.47 -20.93
CA VAL A 469 11.02 -19.02 -20.75
C VAL A 469 9.86 -18.49 -19.88
N ASP A 470 8.65 -18.98 -20.14
CA ASP A 470 7.44 -18.59 -19.40
C ASP A 470 7.49 -19.05 -17.93
N VAL A 471 8.03 -20.25 -17.65
CA VAL A 471 8.27 -20.74 -16.29
C VAL A 471 9.25 -19.82 -15.53
N PHE A 472 10.35 -19.39 -16.15
CA PHE A 472 11.26 -18.45 -15.51
C PHE A 472 10.62 -17.09 -15.32
N PHE A 473 9.76 -16.64 -16.21
CA PHE A 473 8.98 -15.43 -16.03
C PHE A 473 8.02 -15.56 -14.82
N ALA A 474 7.35 -16.70 -14.66
CA ALA A 474 6.55 -16.99 -13.47
C ALA A 474 7.36 -16.88 -12.17
N LEU A 475 8.60 -17.40 -12.13
CA LEU A 475 9.48 -17.29 -10.98
C LEU A 475 9.84 -15.84 -10.64
N VAL A 476 10.09 -15.00 -11.65
CA VAL A 476 10.33 -13.55 -11.46
C VAL A 476 9.12 -12.93 -10.75
N ILE A 477 7.90 -13.25 -11.20
CA ILE A 477 6.67 -12.68 -10.63
C ILE A 477 6.42 -13.17 -9.19
N ILE A 478 6.67 -14.45 -8.90
CA ILE A 478 6.60 -14.97 -7.52
C ILE A 478 7.51 -14.17 -6.60
N GLY A 479 8.78 -13.98 -7.00
CA GLY A 479 9.73 -13.21 -6.22
C GLY A 479 9.36 -11.74 -6.11
N MET A 480 8.81 -11.13 -7.17
CA MET A 480 8.29 -9.75 -7.16
C MET A 480 7.20 -9.57 -6.08
N VAL A 481 6.23 -10.48 -6.03
CA VAL A 481 5.14 -10.42 -5.05
C VAL A 481 5.68 -10.58 -3.64
N MET A 482 6.63 -11.48 -3.41
CA MET A 482 7.25 -11.68 -2.09
C MET A 482 7.98 -10.43 -1.60
N GLY A 483 8.74 -9.76 -2.46
CA GLY A 483 9.41 -8.50 -2.12
C GLY A 483 8.43 -7.37 -1.85
N ALA A 484 7.36 -7.28 -2.62
CA ALA A 484 6.30 -6.29 -2.42
C ALA A 484 5.60 -6.46 -1.06
N VAL A 485 5.28 -7.71 -0.69
CA VAL A 485 4.67 -8.01 0.61
C VAL A 485 5.64 -7.75 1.75
N ALA A 486 6.92 -8.15 1.62
CA ALA A 486 7.95 -7.93 2.64
C ALA A 486 8.13 -6.44 2.97
N SER A 487 8.33 -5.62 1.93
CA SER A 487 8.56 -4.18 2.08
C SER A 487 7.33 -3.45 2.62
N ALA A 488 6.14 -3.80 2.14
CA ALA A 488 4.90 -3.19 2.60
C ALA A 488 4.60 -3.51 4.07
N LEU A 489 4.74 -4.77 4.49
CA LEU A 489 4.53 -5.16 5.89
C LEU A 489 5.58 -4.53 6.81
N TYR A 490 6.84 -4.46 6.38
CA TYR A 490 7.88 -3.79 7.16
C TYR A 490 7.56 -2.31 7.40
N ILE A 491 7.15 -1.57 6.35
CA ILE A 491 6.76 -0.15 6.48
C ILE A 491 5.60 0.01 7.46
N VAL A 492 4.56 -0.81 7.34
CA VAL A 492 3.36 -0.73 8.20
C VAL A 492 3.72 -1.02 9.66
N ASP A 493 4.54 -2.03 9.91
CA ASP A 493 4.87 -2.45 11.27
C ASP A 493 5.93 -1.53 11.92
N ALA A 494 6.90 -1.04 11.14
CA ALA A 494 8.04 -0.24 11.64
C ALA A 494 7.79 1.27 11.65
N HIS A 495 7.07 1.81 10.66
CA HIS A 495 6.92 3.24 10.38
C HIS A 495 5.46 3.65 10.16
N ARG A 496 4.58 3.21 11.03
CA ARG A 496 3.14 3.35 10.91
C ARG A 496 2.65 4.79 10.72
N GLN A 497 3.22 5.75 11.45
CA GLN A 497 2.80 7.15 11.41
C GLN A 497 2.98 7.78 10.02
N ILE A 498 4.01 7.35 9.28
CA ILE A 498 4.35 7.83 7.93
C ILE A 498 4.08 6.78 6.84
N ALA A 499 3.27 5.75 7.13
CA ALA A 499 3.05 4.66 6.19
C ALA A 499 2.38 5.12 4.89
N ILE A 500 1.41 6.04 4.96
CA ILE A 500 0.70 6.56 3.78
C ILE A 500 1.65 7.33 2.87
N GLU A 501 2.46 8.20 3.43
CA GLU A 501 3.49 8.96 2.72
C GLU A 501 4.56 8.03 2.12
N SER A 502 4.93 6.98 2.86
CA SER A 502 5.87 5.96 2.39
C SER A 502 5.31 5.15 1.21
N PHE A 503 4.03 4.77 1.24
CA PHE A 503 3.38 4.12 0.09
C PHE A 503 3.27 5.07 -1.11
N THR A 504 3.14 6.36 -0.88
CA THR A 504 3.21 7.36 -1.95
C THR A 504 4.60 7.39 -2.59
N CYS A 505 5.67 7.33 -1.79
CA CYS A 505 7.05 7.21 -2.31
C CYS A 505 7.22 5.94 -3.16
N LEU A 506 6.73 4.80 -2.69
CA LEU A 506 6.75 3.53 -3.43
C LEU A 506 6.03 3.64 -4.78
N LEU A 507 4.85 4.24 -4.79
CA LEU A 507 4.06 4.48 -6.00
C LEU A 507 4.81 5.34 -7.03
N ILE A 508 5.34 6.47 -6.57
CA ILE A 508 6.09 7.42 -7.42
C ILE A 508 7.34 6.72 -7.98
N PHE A 509 8.16 6.14 -7.09
CA PHE A 509 9.42 5.51 -7.48
C PHE A 509 9.20 4.38 -8.48
N LYS A 510 8.26 3.49 -8.22
CA LYS A 510 7.93 2.36 -9.09
C LYS A 510 7.57 2.81 -10.51
N ASN A 511 6.66 3.76 -10.60
CA ASN A 511 6.13 4.19 -11.89
C ASN A 511 7.16 5.04 -12.68
N ILE A 512 7.88 5.94 -12.03
CA ILE A 512 8.93 6.74 -12.69
C ILE A 512 10.13 5.89 -13.08
N PHE A 513 10.58 4.95 -12.22
CA PHE A 513 11.65 4.02 -12.57
C PHE A 513 11.28 3.15 -13.77
N SER A 514 10.08 2.59 -13.79
CA SER A 514 9.58 1.79 -14.91
C SER A 514 9.45 2.63 -16.18
N PHE A 515 9.01 3.89 -16.09
CA PHE A 515 9.00 4.83 -17.22
C PHE A 515 10.41 5.02 -17.82
N ILE A 516 11.38 5.31 -16.95
CA ILE A 516 12.78 5.51 -17.39
C ILE A 516 13.31 4.26 -18.11
N LEU A 517 13.01 3.06 -17.60
CA LEU A 517 13.45 1.82 -18.24
C LEU A 517 12.89 1.65 -19.66
N THR A 518 11.71 2.14 -19.97
CA THR A 518 11.11 2.01 -21.31
C THR A 518 11.88 2.77 -22.38
N PHE A 519 12.66 3.81 -22.03
CA PHE A 519 13.53 4.51 -22.98
C PHE A 519 14.70 3.66 -23.47
N PHE A 520 15.22 2.82 -22.60
CA PHE A 520 16.49 2.11 -22.87
C PHE A 520 16.28 0.61 -23.15
N ALA A 521 15.09 0.07 -22.88
CA ALA A 521 14.85 -1.36 -22.88
C ALA A 521 15.22 -2.03 -24.22
N TYR A 522 14.76 -1.49 -25.33
CA TYR A 522 15.01 -2.02 -26.65
C TYR A 522 16.46 -1.84 -27.09
N ASP A 523 16.97 -0.62 -26.95
CA ASP A 523 18.34 -0.30 -27.40
C ASP A 523 19.36 -1.08 -26.57
N TRP A 524 19.12 -1.28 -25.28
CA TRP A 524 19.95 -2.11 -24.42
C TRP A 524 19.94 -3.57 -24.83
N LEU A 525 18.75 -4.12 -25.16
CA LEU A 525 18.63 -5.50 -25.63
C LEU A 525 19.32 -5.75 -26.97
N ILE A 526 19.17 -4.82 -27.93
CA ILE A 526 19.74 -4.96 -29.28
C ILE A 526 21.25 -4.80 -29.24
N SER A 527 21.76 -3.82 -28.47
CA SER A 527 23.21 -3.53 -28.46
C SER A 527 24.03 -4.58 -27.71
N ASN A 528 23.49 -5.13 -26.61
CA ASN A 528 24.22 -6.07 -25.75
C ASN A 528 23.79 -7.53 -25.92
N GLY A 529 22.66 -7.80 -26.55
CA GLY A 529 22.03 -9.11 -26.60
C GLY A 529 21.25 -9.49 -25.36
N VAL A 530 20.40 -10.51 -25.45
CA VAL A 530 19.47 -10.93 -24.39
C VAL A 530 20.21 -11.38 -23.12
N LYS A 531 21.12 -12.35 -23.25
CA LYS A 531 21.81 -12.95 -22.10
C LYS A 531 22.65 -11.94 -21.32
N PRO A 532 23.53 -11.12 -21.91
CA PRO A 532 24.30 -10.13 -21.12
C PRO A 532 23.43 -9.08 -20.44
N ALA A 533 22.35 -8.59 -21.10
CA ALA A 533 21.43 -7.64 -20.52
C ALA A 533 20.74 -8.22 -19.26
N PHE A 534 20.22 -9.45 -19.35
CA PHE A 534 19.57 -10.09 -18.21
C PHE A 534 20.53 -10.53 -17.11
N LEU A 535 21.78 -10.89 -17.42
CA LEU A 535 22.81 -11.12 -16.40
C LEU A 535 23.10 -9.85 -15.59
N ALA A 536 23.18 -8.69 -16.25
CA ALA A 536 23.36 -7.41 -15.56
C ALA A 536 22.14 -7.06 -14.69
N ILE A 537 20.92 -7.16 -15.24
CA ILE A 537 19.66 -6.94 -14.51
C ILE A 537 19.57 -7.84 -13.27
N SER A 538 19.87 -9.13 -13.44
CA SER A 538 19.82 -10.11 -12.35
C SER A 538 20.83 -9.76 -11.25
N SER A 539 22.06 -9.39 -11.63
CA SER A 539 23.12 -9.03 -10.67
C SER A 539 22.77 -7.76 -9.89
N ILE A 540 22.17 -6.75 -10.55
CA ILE A 540 21.67 -5.54 -9.89
C ILE A 540 20.56 -5.92 -8.87
N GLN A 541 19.60 -6.77 -9.27
CA GLN A 541 18.53 -7.19 -8.37
C GLN A 541 19.07 -7.98 -7.17
N MET A 542 20.05 -8.85 -7.36
CA MET A 542 20.70 -9.57 -6.27
C MET A 542 21.41 -8.61 -5.31
N GLY A 543 22.16 -7.63 -5.84
CA GLY A 543 22.78 -6.58 -5.05
C GLY A 543 21.78 -5.80 -4.19
N ILE A 544 20.62 -5.47 -4.75
CA ILE A 544 19.53 -4.80 -4.02
C ILE A 544 18.99 -5.70 -2.90
N CYS A 545 18.76 -6.98 -3.15
CA CYS A 545 18.32 -7.91 -2.12
C CYS A 545 19.32 -8.03 -0.97
N VAL A 546 20.62 -7.97 -1.24
CA VAL A 546 21.69 -8.00 -0.23
C VAL A 546 21.62 -6.78 0.71
N LEU A 547 21.12 -5.62 0.26
CA LEU A 547 20.88 -4.46 1.12
C LEU A 547 19.88 -4.74 2.26
N SER A 548 19.13 -5.83 2.18
CA SER A 548 18.27 -6.26 3.28
C SER A 548 19.05 -6.74 4.51
N ILE A 549 20.30 -7.17 4.34
CA ILE A 549 21.16 -7.61 5.48
C ILE A 549 21.44 -6.44 6.43
N PRO A 550 22.03 -5.31 6.00
CA PRO A 550 22.24 -4.18 6.90
C PRO A 550 20.91 -3.62 7.42
N MET A 551 19.82 -3.66 6.62
CA MET A 551 18.52 -3.20 7.06
C MET A 551 17.93 -4.08 8.16
N TYR A 552 18.14 -5.41 8.11
CA TYR A 552 17.76 -6.35 9.16
C TYR A 552 18.56 -6.11 10.45
N ILE A 553 19.86 -5.97 10.33
CA ILE A 553 20.77 -5.83 11.49
C ILE A 553 20.58 -4.47 12.18
N LEU A 554 20.53 -3.38 11.41
CA LEU A 554 20.51 -2.01 11.92
C LEU A 554 19.09 -1.40 11.99
N GLY A 555 18.05 -2.13 11.57
CA GLY A 555 16.67 -1.63 11.45
C GLY A 555 16.16 -1.00 12.74
N LYS A 556 16.34 -1.65 13.89
CA LYS A 556 15.94 -1.14 15.19
C LYS A 556 16.63 0.17 15.56
N ARG A 557 17.93 0.28 15.30
CA ARG A 557 18.69 1.53 15.52
C ARG A 557 18.25 2.63 14.57
N ASN A 558 17.94 2.29 13.32
CA ASN A 558 17.38 3.22 12.34
C ASN A 558 16.02 3.78 12.82
N ARG A 559 15.09 2.93 13.30
CA ARG A 559 13.82 3.37 13.88
C ARG A 559 14.03 4.30 15.06
N SER A 560 14.91 3.95 16.01
CA SER A 560 15.26 4.78 17.16
C SER A 560 15.81 6.14 16.74
N PHE A 561 16.73 6.16 15.77
CA PHE A 561 17.31 7.41 15.26
C PHE A 561 16.25 8.34 14.67
N PHE A 562 15.40 7.83 13.76
CA PHE A 562 14.38 8.64 13.10
C PHE A 562 13.16 8.98 13.97
N THR A 563 12.93 8.27 15.06
CA THR A 563 11.97 8.69 16.08
C THR A 563 12.46 9.93 16.83
N ARG A 564 13.78 10.04 17.07
CA ARG A 564 14.38 11.20 17.74
C ARG A 564 14.66 12.37 16.78
N HIS A 565 15.00 12.08 15.51
CA HIS A 565 15.31 13.05 14.47
C HIS A 565 14.29 12.92 13.34
N ASP A 566 13.04 13.29 13.64
CA ASP A 566 11.96 13.23 12.66
C ASP A 566 12.20 14.25 11.54
N ILE A 567 12.47 13.74 10.33
CA ILE A 567 12.77 14.56 9.15
C ILE A 567 11.62 15.53 8.85
N LEU A 568 10.36 15.09 9.02
CA LEU A 568 9.19 15.92 8.73
C LEU A 568 9.03 17.05 9.75
N LYS A 569 9.39 16.82 11.03
CA LYS A 569 9.42 17.86 12.06
C LYS A 569 10.53 18.89 11.80
N ILE A 570 11.72 18.41 11.45
CA ILE A 570 12.87 19.27 11.12
C ILE A 570 12.53 20.21 9.94
N LEU A 571 11.76 19.73 8.96
CA LEU A 571 11.36 20.49 7.79
C LEU A 571 10.03 21.25 7.96
N HIS A 572 9.45 21.28 9.18
CA HIS A 572 8.15 21.91 9.48
C HIS A 572 6.99 21.42 8.60
N LEU A 573 7.00 20.16 8.20
CA LEU A 573 5.97 19.54 7.35
C LEU A 573 4.87 18.83 8.15
N TRP A 574 5.02 18.72 9.46
CA TRP A 574 3.94 18.27 10.37
C TRP A 574 2.97 19.38 10.66
#